data_2dc4862cd64817ae745787b67275d801
#
_entry.id   2dc4862cd64817ae745787b67275d801
#
_cell.length_a   1.000
_cell.length_b   1.000
_cell.length_c   1.000
_cell.angle_alpha   90.00
_cell.angle_beta   90.00
_cell.angle_gamma   90.00
#
_symmetry.space_group_name_H-M   'P 1'
#
loop_
_entity.id
_entity.type
_entity.pdbx_description
1 polymer ?
#
loop_
_entity_poly.entity_id
_entity_poly.type
_entity_poly.pdbx_seq_one_letter_code
_entity_poly.pdbx_strand_id
1 'polypeptide(L)'
;EFNILTSELRVDYIIEKINEYGYSGDHIHGLIFCSRKDECEKLSQLFNLRGYKTIALTGDSSEDMRQKAIDSLESNDENSLDYIFTVDIFNEGIDIPKVNQVVMLRPTESAIVFVQQLGRGLRKNDSKEYVVIIDFIANYEKNFLIPVALSGQTNYNKDSLRQFVCEGSLMTPGASTIQFDQITEKRIYQSIDAANFTQVRLIKDSYKQL
;
A
#
# COMPACT_ATOMS: atom_id res chain seq x y z
N GLU A 1 -0.78 1.59 -21.65
CA GLU A 1 -0.65 1.61 -20.16
C GLU A 1 -1.43 0.44 -19.53
N PHE A 2 -2.74 0.30 -19.80
CA PHE A 2 -3.57 -0.80 -19.25
C PHE A 2 -2.96 -2.20 -19.48
N ASN A 3 -2.50 -2.50 -20.69
CA ASN A 3 -1.90 -3.81 -21.02
C ASN A 3 -0.61 -4.11 -20.25
N ILE A 4 0.11 -3.07 -19.81
CA ILE A 4 1.30 -3.22 -18.97
C ILE A 4 0.88 -3.47 -17.52
N LEU A 5 -0.12 -2.73 -17.03
CA LEU A 5 -0.62 -2.82 -15.66
C LEU A 5 -1.26 -4.18 -15.35
N THR A 6 -1.82 -4.85 -16.36
CA THR A 6 -2.49 -6.14 -16.24
C THR A 6 -1.78 -7.28 -16.99
N SER A 7 -0.48 -7.11 -17.29
CA SER A 7 0.30 -8.17 -17.93
C SER A 7 0.51 -9.37 -17.00
N GLU A 8 0.55 -10.57 -17.57
CA GLU A 8 0.83 -11.81 -16.84
C GLU A 8 2.14 -11.71 -16.02
N LEU A 9 3.19 -11.16 -16.63
CA LEU A 9 4.49 -10.97 -15.98
C LEU A 9 4.39 -10.06 -14.74
N ARG A 10 3.58 -9.00 -14.80
CA ARG A 10 3.38 -8.12 -13.66
C ARG A 10 2.60 -8.82 -12.55
N VAL A 11 1.57 -9.58 -12.90
CA VAL A 11 0.79 -10.35 -11.93
C VAL A 11 1.67 -11.38 -11.24
N ASP A 12 2.49 -12.12 -11.99
CA ASP A 12 3.42 -13.10 -11.43
C ASP A 12 4.45 -12.44 -10.51
N TYR A 13 4.97 -11.26 -10.88
CA TYR A 13 5.87 -10.48 -10.03
C TYR A 13 5.20 -9.99 -8.73
N ILE A 14 3.94 -9.52 -8.80
CA ILE A 14 3.18 -9.12 -7.61
C ILE A 14 3.01 -10.32 -6.68
N ILE A 15 2.62 -11.48 -7.23
CA ILE A 15 2.43 -12.71 -6.46
C ILE A 15 3.75 -13.20 -5.85
N GLU A 16 4.84 -13.12 -6.60
CA GLU A 16 6.17 -13.43 -6.08
C GLU A 16 6.49 -12.60 -4.83
N LYS A 17 6.28 -11.28 -4.90
CA LYS A 17 6.55 -10.37 -3.78
C LYS A 17 5.60 -10.58 -2.60
N ILE A 18 4.32 -10.84 -2.85
CA ILE A 18 3.35 -11.21 -1.82
C ILE A 18 3.81 -12.44 -1.04
N ASN A 19 4.29 -13.47 -1.73
CA ASN A 19 4.77 -14.70 -1.12
C ASN A 19 6.14 -14.53 -0.44
N GLU A 20 7.04 -13.71 -1.01
CA GLU A 20 8.36 -13.42 -0.44
C GLU A 20 8.24 -12.73 0.91
N TYR A 21 7.39 -11.70 1.02
CA TYR A 21 7.22 -10.95 2.27
C TYR A 21 6.24 -11.60 3.24
N GLY A 22 5.36 -12.47 2.75
CA GLY A 22 4.42 -13.23 3.57
C GLY A 22 3.40 -12.37 4.32
N TYR A 23 2.88 -12.92 5.40
CA TYR A 23 1.89 -12.29 6.27
C TYR A 23 1.98 -12.87 7.68
N SER A 24 1.36 -12.21 8.67
CA SER A 24 1.24 -12.70 10.04
C SER A 24 -0.10 -13.43 10.24
N GLY A 25 -0.08 -14.55 10.95
CA GLY A 25 -1.27 -15.38 11.21
C GLY A 25 -1.39 -16.57 10.27
N ASP A 26 -2.51 -17.31 10.39
CA ASP A 26 -2.71 -18.59 9.71
C ASP A 26 -3.31 -18.44 8.30
N HIS A 27 -4.02 -17.35 8.04
CA HIS A 27 -4.69 -17.06 6.78
C HIS A 27 -4.34 -15.67 6.28
N ILE A 28 -4.37 -15.51 4.95
CA ILE A 28 -4.23 -14.19 4.31
C ILE A 28 -5.54 -13.43 4.48
N HIS A 29 -5.46 -12.20 4.95
CA HIS A 29 -6.53 -11.22 4.96
C HIS A 29 -6.00 -9.96 4.28
N GLY A 30 -5.97 -9.95 2.95
CA GLY A 30 -5.23 -8.98 2.16
C GLY A 30 -6.10 -7.90 1.53
N LEU A 31 -5.56 -6.68 1.43
CA LEU A 31 -6.13 -5.59 0.62
C LEU A 31 -5.16 -5.21 -0.48
N ILE A 32 -5.66 -5.06 -1.71
CA ILE A 32 -4.87 -4.63 -2.86
C ILE A 32 -5.49 -3.37 -3.45
N PHE A 33 -4.77 -2.25 -3.35
CA PHE A 33 -5.20 -0.95 -3.85
C PHE A 33 -4.74 -0.73 -5.29
N CYS A 34 -5.67 -0.56 -6.20
CA CYS A 34 -5.46 -0.31 -7.62
C CYS A 34 -5.71 1.14 -8.00
N SER A 35 -5.15 1.56 -9.15
CA SER A 35 -5.33 2.93 -9.67
C SER A 35 -6.64 3.11 -10.42
N ARG A 36 -7.17 2.04 -11.04
CA ARG A 36 -8.29 2.08 -11.98
C ARG A 36 -9.24 0.92 -11.78
N LYS A 37 -10.52 1.11 -12.10
CA LYS A 37 -11.55 0.08 -11.99
C LYS A 37 -11.26 -1.13 -12.88
N ASP A 38 -10.93 -0.87 -14.15
CA ASP A 38 -10.61 -1.92 -15.12
C ASP A 38 -9.36 -2.75 -14.73
N GLU A 39 -8.34 -2.10 -14.16
CA GLU A 39 -7.17 -2.76 -13.59
C GLU A 39 -7.57 -3.66 -12.40
N CYS A 40 -8.36 -3.12 -11.48
CA CYS A 40 -8.84 -3.79 -10.28
C CYS A 40 -9.58 -5.10 -10.62
N GLU A 41 -10.55 -5.03 -11.52
CA GLU A 41 -11.34 -6.18 -11.97
C GLU A 41 -10.47 -7.22 -12.68
N LYS A 42 -9.60 -6.78 -13.59
CA LYS A 42 -8.73 -7.68 -14.34
C LYS A 42 -7.71 -8.38 -13.47
N LEU A 43 -7.07 -7.66 -12.55
CA LEU A 43 -6.10 -8.25 -11.61
C LEU A 43 -6.76 -9.28 -10.69
N SER A 44 -7.96 -8.98 -10.15
CA SER A 44 -8.73 -9.94 -9.35
C SER A 44 -9.01 -11.24 -10.15
N GLN A 45 -9.44 -11.14 -11.41
CA GLN A 45 -9.64 -12.30 -12.26
C GLN A 45 -8.35 -13.11 -12.46
N LEU A 46 -7.22 -12.44 -12.71
CA LEU A 46 -5.94 -13.10 -12.94
C LEU A 46 -5.39 -13.76 -11.66
N PHE A 47 -5.65 -13.20 -10.48
CA PHE A 47 -5.35 -13.84 -9.20
C PHE A 47 -6.22 -15.08 -8.96
N ASN A 48 -7.52 -15.01 -9.28
CA ASN A 48 -8.42 -16.16 -9.19
C ASN A 48 -7.97 -17.31 -10.09
N LEU A 49 -7.47 -17.01 -11.30
CA LEU A 49 -6.90 -18.02 -12.21
C LEU A 49 -5.62 -18.68 -11.64
N ARG A 50 -4.94 -18.04 -10.69
CA ARG A 50 -3.76 -18.56 -9.99
C ARG A 50 -4.06 -19.20 -8.64
N GLY A 51 -5.36 -19.43 -8.36
CA GLY A 51 -5.82 -20.16 -7.17
C GLY A 51 -6.09 -19.30 -5.95
N TYR A 52 -5.93 -17.97 -6.01
CA TYR A 52 -6.37 -17.08 -4.95
C TYR A 52 -7.88 -16.88 -5.01
N LYS A 53 -8.49 -16.60 -3.87
CA LYS A 53 -9.92 -16.26 -3.74
C LYS A 53 -10.05 -14.75 -3.57
N THR A 54 -10.46 -14.07 -4.63
CA THR A 54 -10.46 -12.61 -4.65
C THR A 54 -11.74 -12.02 -5.22
N ILE A 55 -12.05 -10.80 -4.81
CA ILE A 55 -13.12 -9.97 -5.37
C ILE A 55 -12.59 -8.56 -5.65
N ALA A 56 -13.11 -7.93 -6.70
CA ALA A 56 -12.88 -6.53 -6.99
C ALA A 56 -14.07 -5.70 -6.49
N LEU A 57 -13.81 -4.71 -5.66
CA LEU A 57 -14.77 -3.72 -5.19
C LEU A 57 -14.42 -2.35 -5.76
N THR A 58 -15.41 -1.69 -6.36
CA THR A 58 -15.28 -0.37 -6.95
C THR A 58 -16.36 0.58 -6.40
N GLY A 59 -16.31 1.86 -6.76
CA GLY A 59 -17.34 2.82 -6.35
C GLY A 59 -18.77 2.40 -6.72
N ASP A 60 -18.92 1.53 -7.73
CA ASP A 60 -20.21 1.02 -8.19
C ASP A 60 -20.72 -0.19 -7.38
N SER A 61 -19.89 -0.76 -6.50
CA SER A 61 -20.27 -1.87 -5.64
C SER A 61 -21.25 -1.40 -4.56
N SER A 62 -22.36 -2.15 -4.37
CA SER A 62 -23.35 -1.86 -3.33
C SER A 62 -22.77 -2.06 -1.92
N GLU A 63 -23.35 -1.39 -0.94
CA GLU A 63 -22.95 -1.53 0.47
C GLU A 63 -23.06 -2.98 0.95
N ASP A 64 -24.15 -3.66 0.57
CA ASP A 64 -24.35 -5.09 0.90
C ASP A 64 -23.24 -5.98 0.30
N MET A 65 -22.79 -5.70 -0.93
CA MET A 65 -21.69 -6.42 -1.55
C MET A 65 -20.37 -6.17 -0.82
N ARG A 66 -20.12 -4.92 -0.41
CA ARG A 66 -18.91 -4.54 0.35
C ARG A 66 -18.90 -5.25 1.70
N GLN A 67 -20.01 -5.23 2.43
CA GLN A 67 -20.10 -5.88 3.74
C GLN A 67 -19.90 -7.39 3.64
N LYS A 68 -20.54 -8.06 2.67
CA LYS A 68 -20.34 -9.50 2.44
C LYS A 68 -18.88 -9.85 2.09
N ALA A 69 -18.21 -9.01 1.33
CA ALA A 69 -16.81 -9.21 1.00
C ALA A 69 -15.91 -9.04 2.23
N ILE A 70 -16.18 -8.06 3.08
CA ILE A 70 -15.46 -7.86 4.34
C ILE A 70 -15.69 -9.06 5.28
N ASP A 71 -16.92 -9.48 5.49
CA ASP A 71 -17.25 -10.62 6.32
C ASP A 71 -16.55 -11.90 5.82
N SER A 72 -16.51 -12.10 4.49
CA SER A 72 -15.81 -13.21 3.87
C SER A 72 -14.29 -13.10 4.03
N LEU A 73 -13.71 -11.89 3.89
CA LEU A 73 -12.27 -11.67 4.10
C LEU A 73 -11.87 -11.94 5.55
N GLU A 74 -12.72 -11.60 6.52
CA GLU A 74 -12.46 -11.83 7.95
C GLU A 74 -12.83 -13.25 8.44
N SER A 75 -13.46 -14.05 7.60
CA SER A 75 -13.73 -15.45 7.90
C SER A 75 -12.42 -16.28 7.77
N ASN A 76 -12.37 -17.39 8.50
CA ASN A 76 -11.32 -18.41 8.38
C ASN A 76 -11.86 -19.68 7.71
N ASP A 77 -13.01 -19.60 7.03
CA ASP A 77 -13.61 -20.73 6.35
C ASP A 77 -12.83 -21.09 5.06
N GLU A 78 -12.95 -22.32 4.61
CA GLU A 78 -12.30 -22.80 3.37
C GLU A 78 -12.63 -21.94 2.14
N ASN A 79 -13.78 -21.27 2.13
CA ASN A 79 -14.23 -20.42 1.02
C ASN A 79 -14.04 -18.92 1.28
N SER A 80 -13.34 -18.54 2.36
CA SER A 80 -13.04 -17.13 2.64
C SER A 80 -12.18 -16.50 1.55
N LEU A 81 -12.29 -15.18 1.42
CA LEU A 81 -11.44 -14.41 0.50
C LEU A 81 -10.02 -14.29 1.04
N ASP A 82 -9.04 -14.41 0.15
CA ASP A 82 -7.64 -14.08 0.43
C ASP A 82 -7.39 -12.56 0.27
N TYR A 83 -7.98 -11.96 -0.78
CA TYR A 83 -7.80 -10.55 -1.08
C TYR A 83 -9.08 -9.86 -1.56
N ILE A 84 -9.22 -8.60 -1.15
CA ILE A 84 -10.11 -7.65 -1.79
C ILE A 84 -9.27 -6.67 -2.60
N PHE A 85 -9.51 -6.62 -3.91
CA PHE A 85 -8.99 -5.57 -4.79
C PHE A 85 -9.91 -4.36 -4.73
N THR A 86 -9.36 -3.15 -4.63
CA THR A 86 -10.17 -1.95 -4.45
C THR A 86 -9.61 -0.73 -5.14
N VAL A 87 -10.50 0.19 -5.52
CA VAL A 87 -10.20 1.54 -6.02
C VAL A 87 -11.02 2.53 -5.20
N ASP A 88 -10.34 3.38 -4.43
CA ASP A 88 -10.88 4.53 -3.67
C ASP A 88 -12.01 4.29 -2.66
N ILE A 89 -12.52 3.05 -2.49
CA ILE A 89 -13.66 2.78 -1.61
C ILE A 89 -13.26 2.69 -0.13
N PHE A 90 -12.04 2.29 0.16
CA PHE A 90 -11.54 2.12 1.53
C PHE A 90 -10.73 3.35 2.02
N ASN A 91 -10.94 4.51 1.37
CA ASN A 91 -10.30 5.76 1.78
C ASN A 91 -10.90 6.33 3.07
N GLU A 92 -12.16 6.02 3.38
CA GLU A 92 -12.86 6.51 4.56
C GLU A 92 -13.59 5.39 5.30
N GLY A 93 -13.29 5.25 6.60
CA GLY A 93 -14.20 4.64 7.57
C GLY A 93 -14.29 3.12 7.66
N ILE A 94 -13.60 2.33 6.83
CA ILE A 94 -13.69 0.87 6.94
C ILE A 94 -12.64 0.35 7.93
N ASP A 95 -13.14 -0.38 8.90
CA ASP A 95 -12.37 -1.05 9.93
C ASP A 95 -12.38 -2.55 9.64
N ILE A 96 -11.24 -3.10 9.19
CA ILE A 96 -11.05 -4.54 8.98
C ILE A 96 -9.88 -5.00 9.86
N PRO A 97 -10.16 -5.34 11.12
CA PRO A 97 -9.10 -5.64 12.11
C PRO A 97 -8.19 -6.81 11.73
N LYS A 98 -8.70 -7.79 10.98
CA LYS A 98 -7.91 -8.97 10.60
C LYS A 98 -6.94 -8.73 9.44
N VAL A 99 -7.00 -7.61 8.71
CA VAL A 99 -6.07 -7.33 7.60
C VAL A 99 -4.63 -7.47 8.08
N ASN A 100 -3.88 -8.36 7.44
CA ASN A 100 -2.50 -8.70 7.76
C ASN A 100 -1.52 -8.46 6.60
N GLN A 101 -2.03 -8.18 5.38
CA GLN A 101 -1.22 -7.78 4.26
C GLN A 101 -1.91 -6.69 3.43
N VAL A 102 -1.17 -5.66 3.05
CA VAL A 102 -1.66 -4.56 2.21
C VAL A 102 -0.70 -4.37 1.03
N VAL A 103 -1.26 -4.38 -0.18
CA VAL A 103 -0.50 -4.21 -1.42
C VAL A 103 -0.95 -2.93 -2.12
N MET A 104 0.00 -2.04 -2.37
CA MET A 104 -0.26 -0.75 -3.03
C MET A 104 0.25 -0.82 -4.46
N LEU A 105 -0.68 -0.86 -5.42
CA LEU A 105 -0.38 -0.83 -6.86
C LEU A 105 -0.63 0.55 -7.47
N ARG A 106 -1.19 1.47 -6.68
CA ARG A 106 -1.47 2.84 -7.09
C ARG A 106 -0.46 3.82 -6.51
N PRO A 107 -0.09 4.88 -7.25
CA PRO A 107 0.64 5.99 -6.66
C PRO A 107 -0.23 6.67 -5.59
N THR A 108 0.31 6.89 -4.42
CA THR A 108 -0.29 7.77 -3.41
C THR A 108 0.30 9.16 -3.56
N GLU A 109 -0.51 10.17 -3.83
CA GLU A 109 -0.06 11.56 -4.00
C GLU A 109 0.36 12.19 -2.67
N SER A 110 -0.07 11.61 -1.56
CA SER A 110 0.25 12.06 -0.21
C SER A 110 0.59 10.87 0.67
N ALA A 111 1.82 10.87 1.14
CA ALA A 111 2.30 9.90 2.11
C ALA A 111 1.54 9.97 3.45
N ILE A 112 0.99 11.13 3.83
CA ILE A 112 0.15 11.31 5.02
C ILE A 112 -1.17 10.58 4.85
N VAL A 113 -1.81 10.70 3.69
CA VAL A 113 -3.04 9.97 3.35
C VAL A 113 -2.80 8.46 3.35
N PHE A 114 -1.66 8.01 2.82
CA PHE A 114 -1.24 6.61 2.85
C PHE A 114 -1.15 6.06 4.29
N VAL A 115 -0.40 6.73 5.16
CA VAL A 115 -0.24 6.30 6.57
C VAL A 115 -1.56 6.41 7.34
N GLN A 116 -2.39 7.42 7.06
CA GLN A 116 -3.71 7.56 7.69
C GLN A 116 -4.69 6.50 7.24
N GLN A 117 -4.70 6.14 5.95
CA GLN A 117 -5.53 5.06 5.41
C GLN A 117 -5.13 3.71 5.99
N LEU A 118 -3.82 3.44 6.08
CA LEU A 118 -3.30 2.25 6.71
C LEU A 118 -3.58 2.21 8.22
N GLY A 119 -3.41 3.33 8.92
CA GLY A 119 -3.58 3.40 10.37
C GLY A 119 -5.00 3.04 10.84
N ARG A 120 -6.00 3.17 9.98
CA ARG A 120 -7.39 2.76 10.29
C ARG A 120 -7.61 1.25 10.18
N GLY A 121 -6.90 0.57 9.26
CA GLY A 121 -6.94 -0.89 9.10
C GLY A 121 -5.89 -1.64 9.91
N LEU A 122 -4.92 -0.94 10.53
CA LEU A 122 -3.82 -1.54 11.29
C LEU A 122 -4.14 -1.73 12.79
N ARG A 123 -5.41 -1.90 13.17
CA ARG A 123 -5.77 -2.16 14.57
C ARG A 123 -5.16 -3.48 15.04
N LYS A 124 -4.79 -3.50 16.32
CA LYS A 124 -4.36 -4.74 16.96
C LYS A 124 -5.50 -5.75 16.93
N ASN A 125 -5.17 -6.97 16.55
CA ASN A 125 -6.07 -8.11 16.57
C ASN A 125 -5.26 -9.33 17.00
N ASP A 126 -5.85 -10.21 17.79
CA ASP A 126 -5.16 -11.37 18.34
C ASP A 126 -4.79 -12.42 17.26
N SER A 127 -5.36 -12.32 16.06
CA SER A 127 -5.02 -13.20 14.91
C SER A 127 -3.76 -12.82 14.17
N LYS A 128 -3.13 -11.68 14.50
CA LYS A 128 -1.90 -11.21 13.84
C LYS A 128 -0.99 -10.45 14.80
N GLU A 129 0.31 -10.57 14.60
CA GLU A 129 1.32 -9.83 15.37
C GLU A 129 1.73 -8.53 14.65
N TYR A 130 1.72 -8.54 13.29
CA TYR A 130 2.11 -7.42 12.45
C TYR A 130 1.31 -7.39 11.15
N VAL A 131 1.43 -6.30 10.42
CA VAL A 131 0.89 -6.16 9.07
C VAL A 131 2.05 -5.92 8.10
N VAL A 132 2.05 -6.66 6.99
CA VAL A 132 2.99 -6.47 5.89
C VAL A 132 2.40 -5.49 4.89
N ILE A 133 3.17 -4.45 4.57
CA ILE A 133 2.79 -3.47 3.55
C ILE A 133 3.78 -3.54 2.41
N ILE A 134 3.29 -3.84 1.21
CA ILE A 134 4.08 -3.92 -0.01
C ILE A 134 3.67 -2.77 -0.92
N ASP A 135 4.57 -1.83 -1.15
CA ASP A 135 4.33 -0.69 -2.03
C ASP A 135 5.16 -0.80 -3.30
N PHE A 136 4.48 -0.94 -4.45
CA PHE A 136 5.11 -1.00 -5.77
C PHE A 136 5.34 0.41 -6.31
N ILE A 137 6.39 1.06 -5.84
CA ILE A 137 6.76 2.46 -6.12
C ILE A 137 7.23 2.66 -7.57
N ALA A 138 6.48 2.24 -8.56
CA ALA A 138 7.01 2.28 -9.92
C ALA A 138 6.97 3.66 -10.59
N ASN A 139 6.07 4.58 -10.19
CA ASN A 139 5.74 5.77 -10.99
C ASN A 139 5.48 7.06 -10.17
N TYR A 140 6.12 7.23 -9.01
CA TYR A 140 5.98 8.49 -8.28
C TYR A 140 6.87 9.58 -8.89
N GLU A 141 6.29 10.68 -9.30
CA GLU A 141 7.06 11.88 -9.68
C GLU A 141 7.85 12.46 -8.50
N LYS A 142 7.36 12.23 -7.27
CA LYS A 142 7.93 12.77 -6.02
C LYS A 142 8.27 11.67 -5.03
N ASN A 143 9.14 10.74 -5.41
CA ASN A 143 9.55 9.61 -4.56
C ASN A 143 10.13 10.04 -3.20
N PHE A 144 10.63 11.28 -3.05
CA PHE A 144 11.11 11.83 -1.78
C PHE A 144 10.01 11.97 -0.72
N LEU A 145 8.73 11.98 -1.09
CA LEU A 145 7.62 12.06 -0.13
C LEU A 145 7.49 10.79 0.72
N ILE A 146 7.95 9.66 0.22
CA ILE A 146 7.89 8.38 0.94
C ILE A 146 8.74 8.43 2.22
N PRO A 147 10.05 8.71 2.18
CA PRO A 147 10.83 8.85 3.40
C PRO A 147 10.35 10.00 4.30
N VAL A 148 9.80 11.09 3.74
CA VAL A 148 9.20 12.16 4.55
C VAL A 148 8.03 11.63 5.39
N ALA A 149 7.13 10.87 4.78
CA ALA A 149 5.98 10.33 5.50
C ALA A 149 6.34 9.29 6.54
N LEU A 150 7.22 8.38 6.17
CA LEU A 150 7.61 7.27 7.02
C LEU A 150 8.50 7.71 8.18
N SER A 151 9.34 8.74 7.99
CA SER A 151 10.19 9.29 9.05
C SER A 151 9.45 10.20 10.03
N GLY A 152 8.27 10.70 9.67
CA GLY A 152 7.55 11.72 10.44
C GLY A 152 8.28 13.07 10.50
N GLN A 153 9.33 13.28 9.69
CA GLN A 153 10.12 14.51 9.69
C GLN A 153 9.40 15.62 8.92
N THR A 154 9.23 16.76 9.54
CA THR A 154 8.59 17.95 8.94
C THR A 154 9.58 18.97 8.37
N ASN A 155 10.88 18.77 8.57
CA ASN A 155 11.92 19.75 8.24
C ASN A 155 12.50 19.64 6.81
N TYR A 156 12.06 18.71 6.01
CA TYR A 156 12.49 18.51 4.61
C TYR A 156 14.02 18.64 4.39
N ASN A 157 14.83 18.14 5.32
CA ASN A 157 16.28 18.14 5.20
C ASN A 157 16.75 16.98 4.34
N LYS A 158 17.47 17.27 3.23
CA LYS A 158 17.95 16.25 2.28
C LYS A 158 18.84 15.20 2.94
N ASP A 159 19.72 15.62 3.84
CA ASP A 159 20.66 14.69 4.48
C ASP A 159 19.97 13.77 5.48
N SER A 160 19.01 14.30 6.24
CA SER A 160 18.17 13.50 7.14
C SER A 160 17.31 12.50 6.36
N LEU A 161 16.77 12.88 5.20
CA LEU A 161 15.99 11.98 4.34
C LEU A 161 16.87 10.88 3.72
N ARG A 162 18.09 11.22 3.29
CA ARG A 162 19.06 10.23 2.78
C ARG A 162 19.47 9.25 3.88
N GLN A 163 19.74 9.76 5.08
CA GLN A 163 20.06 8.94 6.24
C GLN A 163 18.91 7.98 6.57
N PHE A 164 17.66 8.47 6.57
CA PHE A 164 16.48 7.61 6.79
C PHE A 164 16.36 6.50 5.73
N VAL A 165 16.64 6.78 4.46
CA VAL A 165 16.60 5.78 3.39
C VAL A 165 17.71 4.73 3.58
N CYS A 166 18.91 5.14 4.00
CA CYS A 166 20.03 4.22 4.29
C CYS A 166 19.80 3.36 5.54
N GLU A 167 19.31 3.99 6.62
CA GLU A 167 19.23 3.36 7.95
C GLU A 167 17.86 2.73 8.20
N GLY A 168 16.84 3.09 7.39
CA GLY A 168 15.51 2.51 7.31
C GLY A 168 14.89 2.14 8.66
N SER A 169 14.95 0.87 8.98
CA SER A 169 14.33 0.30 10.18
C SER A 169 14.88 0.81 11.51
N LEU A 170 16.12 1.31 11.56
CA LEU A 170 16.73 1.80 12.82
C LEU A 170 16.12 3.14 13.28
N MET A 171 15.51 3.90 12.38
CA MET A 171 14.95 5.21 12.69
C MET A 171 13.42 5.20 12.85
N THR A 172 12.77 4.06 12.64
CA THR A 172 11.31 3.96 12.74
C THR A 172 10.90 3.68 14.19
N PRO A 173 9.98 4.46 14.77
CA PRO A 173 9.50 4.22 16.13
C PRO A 173 8.77 2.87 16.24
N GLY A 174 9.06 2.13 17.32
CA GLY A 174 8.40 0.85 17.62
C GLY A 174 9.06 -0.36 16.97
N ALA A 175 8.30 -1.42 16.76
CA ALA A 175 8.75 -2.68 16.17
C ALA A 175 8.59 -2.73 14.63
N SER A 176 8.49 -1.58 13.97
CA SER A 176 8.30 -1.50 12.52
C SER A 176 9.64 -1.59 11.78
N THR A 177 9.64 -2.30 10.65
CA THR A 177 10.79 -2.41 9.75
C THR A 177 10.42 -1.85 8.38
N ILE A 178 11.29 -1.04 7.80
CA ILE A 178 11.13 -0.46 6.46
C ILE A 178 12.30 -0.94 5.61
N GLN A 179 12.00 -1.47 4.43
CA GLN A 179 13.01 -1.90 3.46
C GLN A 179 12.68 -1.30 2.08
N PHE A 180 13.71 -0.81 1.40
CA PHE A 180 13.64 -0.36 0.03
C PHE A 180 14.46 -1.31 -0.85
N ASP A 181 13.93 -1.71 -2.01
CA ASP A 181 14.76 -2.38 -2.99
C ASP A 181 15.76 -1.39 -3.64
N GLN A 182 16.84 -1.92 -4.22
CA GLN A 182 17.93 -1.11 -4.76
C GLN A 182 17.49 -0.11 -5.85
N ILE A 183 16.50 -0.49 -6.66
CA ILE A 183 15.98 0.38 -7.74
C ILE A 183 15.18 1.52 -7.14
N THR A 184 14.33 1.21 -6.19
CA THR A 184 13.52 2.17 -5.43
C THR A 184 14.41 3.14 -4.66
N GLU A 185 15.40 2.65 -3.93
CA GLU A 185 16.36 3.45 -3.20
C GLU A 185 17.06 4.48 -4.12
N LYS A 186 17.57 4.03 -5.27
CA LYS A 186 18.19 4.90 -6.26
C LYS A 186 17.23 5.98 -6.79
N ARG A 187 15.96 5.63 -7.06
CA ARG A 187 14.94 6.58 -7.50
C ARG A 187 14.59 7.61 -6.42
N ILE A 188 14.50 7.18 -5.16
CA ILE A 188 14.28 8.08 -4.02
C ILE A 188 15.44 9.08 -3.90
N TYR A 189 16.70 8.63 -3.98
CA TYR A 189 17.87 9.53 -3.97
C TYR A 189 17.83 10.55 -5.11
N GLN A 190 17.57 10.10 -6.33
CA GLN A 190 17.43 11.01 -7.47
C GLN A 190 16.32 12.04 -7.26
N SER A 191 15.19 11.62 -6.67
CA SER A 191 14.08 12.52 -6.37
C SER A 191 14.42 13.53 -5.26
N ILE A 192 15.15 13.11 -4.21
CA ILE A 192 15.65 14.01 -3.15
C ILE A 192 16.61 15.04 -3.72
N ASP A 193 17.49 14.62 -4.63
CA ASP A 193 18.48 15.52 -5.24
C ASP A 193 17.83 16.57 -6.13
N ALA A 194 16.85 16.17 -6.93
CA ALA A 194 16.10 17.03 -7.82
C ALA A 194 15.11 17.95 -7.08
N ALA A 195 14.69 17.60 -5.87
CA ALA A 195 13.71 18.36 -5.10
C ALA A 195 14.28 19.72 -4.63
N ASN A 196 13.50 20.78 -4.83
CA ASN A 196 13.79 22.10 -4.29
C ASN A 196 12.93 22.38 -3.06
N PHE A 197 13.46 22.11 -1.88
CA PHE A 197 12.76 22.28 -0.60
C PHE A 197 12.65 23.74 -0.13
N THR A 198 13.29 24.70 -0.82
CA THR A 198 13.22 26.13 -0.47
C THR A 198 11.96 26.83 -0.96
N GLN A 199 11.13 26.16 -1.76
CA GLN A 199 9.90 26.77 -2.24
C GLN A 199 8.80 26.68 -1.18
N VAL A 200 8.45 27.83 -0.63
CA VAL A 200 7.26 28.09 0.23
C VAL A 200 5.95 27.50 -0.36
N ARG A 201 5.94 27.21 -1.65
CA ARG A 201 4.83 26.63 -2.38
C ARG A 201 4.56 25.16 -1.96
N LEU A 202 5.61 24.37 -1.72
CA LEU A 202 5.49 22.98 -1.21
C LEU A 202 4.88 22.95 0.19
N ILE A 203 5.24 23.91 1.04
CA ILE A 203 4.70 24.05 2.38
C ILE A 203 3.22 24.46 2.34
N LYS A 204 2.85 25.39 1.43
CA LYS A 204 1.46 25.80 1.25
C LYS A 204 0.57 24.71 0.64
N ASP A 205 1.08 23.92 -0.29
CA ASP A 205 0.31 22.84 -0.90
C ASP A 205 0.10 21.67 0.07
N SER A 206 1.05 21.40 0.96
CA SER A 206 0.89 20.44 2.06
C SER A 206 -0.12 20.92 3.12
N TYR A 207 -0.19 22.22 3.38
CA TYR A 207 -1.17 22.81 4.33
C TYR A 207 -2.61 22.91 3.77
N LYS A 208 -2.78 22.88 2.46
CA LYS A 208 -4.11 22.90 1.83
C LYS A 208 -4.75 21.51 1.72
N GLN A 209 -3.99 20.46 1.99
CA GLN A 209 -4.45 19.06 1.97
C GLN A 209 -4.72 18.49 3.38
N LEU A 210 -4.56 19.33 4.41
CA LEU A 210 -5.00 19.11 5.78
C LEU A 210 -6.41 19.70 5.99
#